data_98e0423a45098aad86532ef4ef6793b6
#
_entry.id   98e0423a45098aad86532ef4ef6793b6
#
_cell.length_a   1.000
_cell.length_b   1.000
_cell.length_c   1.000
_cell.angle_alpha   90.00
_cell.angle_beta   90.00
_cell.angle_gamma   90.00
#
_symmetry.space_group_name_H-M   'P 1'
#
loop_
_entity.id
_entity.type
_entity.pdbx_description
1 polymer ?
#
loop_
_entity_poly.entity_id
_entity_poly.type
_entity_poly.pdbx_seq_one_letter_code
_entity_poly.pdbx_strand_id
1 'polypeptide(L)'
;FDELASKHRYYSEYLGMPVISFTFSMDSLNSLRHKVAELESQSAKIEEQQYISESLDQVMRDMGYNVVGSREVVKKSGRKFRNELYHFSEGSVVNVTYAANGQISMELDGVDTCDREPSEEESSVLCDEMVEFCDEFPEIERRLKEKGVVLMNRISMLPPAEEYAQIINVSGFNMTDKVDVLETASKKQTETRKQVLRKE
;
A
#
# COMPACT_ATOMS: atom_id res chain seq x y z
N PHE A 1 24.88 -7.43 31.47
CA PHE A 1 25.55 -7.00 30.24
C PHE A 1 25.28 -7.99 29.11
N ASP A 2 25.55 -9.26 29.31
CA ASP A 2 25.45 -10.33 28.28
C ASP A 2 24.03 -10.48 27.71
N GLU A 3 23.01 -10.35 28.54
CA GLU A 3 21.61 -10.37 28.10
C GLU A 3 21.31 -9.20 27.15
N LEU A 4 21.77 -7.98 27.50
CA LEU A 4 21.59 -6.80 26.64
C LEU A 4 22.40 -6.92 25.34
N ALA A 5 23.60 -7.48 25.41
CA ALA A 5 24.42 -7.72 24.23
C ALA A 5 23.76 -8.75 23.28
N SER A 6 23.13 -9.79 23.85
CA SER A 6 22.36 -10.77 23.09
C SER A 6 21.12 -10.15 22.44
N LYS A 7 20.37 -9.33 23.17
CA LYS A 7 19.22 -8.57 22.62
C LYS A 7 19.67 -7.61 21.51
N HIS A 8 20.76 -6.87 21.72
CA HIS A 8 21.30 -6.00 20.69
C HIS A 8 21.61 -6.74 19.40
N ARG A 9 22.29 -7.91 19.52
CA ARG A 9 22.60 -8.74 18.36
C ARG A 9 21.33 -9.20 17.65
N TYR A 10 20.38 -9.77 18.39
CA TYR A 10 19.12 -10.25 17.86
C TYR A 10 18.35 -9.18 17.07
N TYR A 11 18.14 -8.00 17.68
CA TYR A 11 17.42 -6.92 16.99
C TYR A 11 18.22 -6.30 15.84
N SER A 12 19.55 -6.22 15.97
CA SER A 12 20.38 -5.74 14.85
C SER A 12 20.28 -6.67 13.65
N GLU A 13 20.37 -7.98 13.85
CA GLU A 13 20.21 -8.98 12.79
C GLU A 13 18.80 -8.94 12.19
N TYR A 14 17.77 -8.88 13.02
CA TYR A 14 16.37 -8.76 12.60
C TYR A 14 16.11 -7.53 11.73
N LEU A 15 16.70 -6.38 12.10
CA LEU A 15 16.56 -5.11 11.37
C LEU A 15 17.55 -4.96 10.19
N GLY A 16 18.42 -5.94 9.95
CA GLY A 16 19.47 -5.86 8.94
C GLY A 16 20.51 -4.79 9.24
N MET A 17 20.71 -4.45 10.53
CA MET A 17 21.66 -3.42 10.97
C MET A 17 23.00 -4.05 11.41
N PRO A 18 24.11 -3.30 11.36
CA PRO A 18 25.40 -3.83 11.80
C PRO A 18 25.40 -4.10 13.31
N VAL A 19 25.89 -5.28 13.68
CA VAL A 19 26.09 -5.65 15.10
C VAL A 19 27.30 -4.92 15.64
N ILE A 20 27.11 -4.10 16.68
CA ILE A 20 28.17 -3.35 17.34
C ILE A 20 28.66 -4.13 18.56
N SER A 21 29.98 -4.21 18.76
CA SER A 21 30.58 -4.79 19.95
C SER A 21 30.76 -3.73 21.04
N PHE A 22 30.39 -4.10 22.27
CA PHE A 22 30.53 -3.23 23.44
C PHE A 22 31.52 -3.84 24.43
N THR A 23 32.42 -2.99 24.97
CA THR A 23 33.30 -3.42 26.05
C THR A 23 32.60 -3.29 27.39
N PHE A 24 32.97 -4.17 28.36
CA PHE A 24 32.35 -4.14 29.68
C PHE A 24 32.81 -2.90 30.49
N SER A 25 31.93 -1.89 30.56
CA SER A 25 32.09 -0.68 31.37
C SER A 25 30.71 -0.08 31.68
N MET A 26 30.65 0.83 32.67
CA MET A 26 29.37 1.48 33.02
C MET A 26 28.83 2.36 31.87
N ASP A 27 29.70 3.06 31.19
CA ASP A 27 29.33 3.92 30.07
C ASP A 27 28.81 3.06 28.87
N SER A 28 29.52 1.97 28.59
CA SER A 28 29.07 1.01 27.56
C SER A 28 27.75 0.34 27.92
N LEU A 29 27.51 0.06 29.20
CA LEU A 29 26.24 -0.53 29.66
C LEU A 29 25.06 0.45 29.40
N ASN A 30 25.25 1.74 29.72
CA ASN A 30 24.22 2.74 29.47
C ASN A 30 23.98 2.93 27.95
N SER A 31 25.04 2.99 27.17
CA SER A 31 24.97 3.08 25.70
C SER A 31 24.25 1.87 25.09
N LEU A 32 24.56 0.66 25.59
CA LEU A 32 23.95 -0.59 25.15
C LEU A 32 22.45 -0.63 25.50
N ARG A 33 22.06 -0.18 26.71
CA ARG A 33 20.63 -0.09 27.09
C ARG A 33 19.86 0.84 26.15
N HIS A 34 20.41 2.03 25.87
CA HIS A 34 19.80 2.98 24.96
C HIS A 34 19.63 2.38 23.56
N LYS A 35 20.67 1.71 23.07
CA LYS A 35 20.65 1.12 21.73
C LYS A 35 19.66 -0.03 21.64
N VAL A 36 19.59 -0.91 22.64
CA VAL A 36 18.61 -1.98 22.70
C VAL A 36 17.19 -1.41 22.71
N ALA A 37 16.89 -0.41 23.53
CA ALA A 37 15.57 0.21 23.58
C ALA A 37 15.17 0.85 22.24
N GLU A 38 16.11 1.48 21.55
CA GLU A 38 15.89 2.02 20.20
C GLU A 38 15.54 0.92 19.19
N LEU A 39 16.32 -0.16 19.17
CA LEU A 39 16.12 -1.28 18.26
C LEU A 39 14.81 -2.04 18.57
N GLU A 40 14.48 -2.25 19.86
CA GLU A 40 13.19 -2.82 20.29
C GLU A 40 12.02 -1.97 19.78
N SER A 41 12.10 -0.64 19.91
CA SER A 41 11.07 0.27 19.42
C SER A 41 10.93 0.23 17.89
N GLN A 42 12.04 0.10 17.16
CA GLN A 42 12.01 -0.02 15.70
C GLN A 42 11.42 -1.35 15.26
N SER A 43 11.80 -2.46 15.92
CA SER A 43 11.26 -3.79 15.67
C SER A 43 9.74 -3.81 15.90
N ALA A 44 9.27 -3.30 17.04
CA ALA A 44 7.86 -3.24 17.36
C ALA A 44 7.03 -2.46 16.32
N LYS A 45 7.57 -1.34 15.80
CA LYS A 45 6.91 -0.59 14.73
C LYS A 45 6.80 -1.38 13.42
N ILE A 46 7.82 -2.14 13.07
CA ILE A 46 7.80 -2.97 11.86
C ILE A 46 6.78 -4.09 12.02
N GLU A 47 6.76 -4.77 13.18
CA GLU A 47 5.79 -5.81 13.48
C GLU A 47 4.35 -5.28 13.49
N GLU A 48 4.12 -4.10 14.06
CA GLU A 48 2.83 -3.41 14.02
C GLU A 48 2.39 -3.10 12.59
N GLN A 49 3.27 -2.53 11.77
CA GLN A 49 2.98 -2.22 10.37
C GLN A 49 2.68 -3.49 9.55
N GLN A 50 3.43 -4.55 9.79
CA GLN A 50 3.21 -5.83 9.15
C GLN A 50 1.84 -6.40 9.55
N TYR A 51 1.50 -6.41 10.83
CA TYR A 51 0.21 -6.87 11.32
C TYR A 51 -0.96 -6.09 10.71
N ILE A 52 -0.84 -4.76 10.63
CA ILE A 52 -1.86 -3.89 10.02
C ILE A 52 -2.04 -4.24 8.55
N SER A 53 -0.95 -4.39 7.79
CA SER A 53 -1.04 -4.69 6.37
C SER A 53 -1.60 -6.09 6.10
N GLU A 54 -1.20 -7.10 6.87
CA GLU A 54 -1.75 -8.46 6.79
C GLU A 54 -3.24 -8.50 7.15
N SER A 55 -3.64 -7.72 8.17
CA SER A 55 -5.04 -7.60 8.58
C SER A 55 -5.89 -6.95 7.50
N LEU A 56 -5.38 -5.90 6.85
CA LEU A 56 -6.07 -5.24 5.75
C LEU A 56 -6.17 -6.15 4.52
N ASP A 57 -5.08 -6.82 4.14
CA ASP A 57 -5.09 -7.78 3.04
C ASP A 57 -6.13 -8.89 3.26
N GLN A 58 -6.20 -9.42 4.49
CA GLN A 58 -7.22 -10.42 4.81
C GLN A 58 -8.64 -9.87 4.73
N VAL A 59 -8.88 -8.64 5.22
CA VAL A 59 -10.20 -7.99 5.12
C VAL A 59 -10.59 -7.76 3.68
N MET A 60 -9.69 -7.24 2.86
CA MET A 60 -9.94 -7.00 1.43
C MET A 60 -10.28 -8.31 0.71
N ARG A 61 -9.53 -9.39 0.94
CA ARG A 61 -9.84 -10.72 0.38
C ARG A 61 -11.17 -11.27 0.85
N ASP A 62 -11.50 -11.15 2.14
CA ASP A 62 -12.76 -11.60 2.71
C ASP A 62 -13.97 -10.83 2.14
N MET A 63 -13.74 -9.64 1.60
CA MET A 63 -14.73 -8.84 0.88
C MET A 63 -14.75 -9.12 -0.63
N GLY A 64 -13.85 -9.96 -1.12
CA GLY A 64 -13.79 -10.36 -2.53
C GLY A 64 -12.76 -9.61 -3.38
N TYR A 65 -12.00 -8.69 -2.79
CA TYR A 65 -10.92 -7.98 -3.47
C TYR A 65 -9.66 -8.85 -3.52
N ASN A 66 -9.18 -9.14 -4.71
CA ASN A 66 -7.96 -9.93 -4.90
C ASN A 66 -6.77 -9.02 -5.20
N VAL A 67 -5.61 -9.32 -4.60
CA VAL A 67 -4.36 -8.63 -4.92
C VAL A 67 -3.94 -8.99 -6.34
N VAL A 68 -3.81 -7.98 -7.20
CA VAL A 68 -3.40 -8.14 -8.61
C VAL A 68 -2.00 -7.59 -8.88
N GLY A 69 -1.45 -6.80 -7.97
CA GLY A 69 -0.11 -6.25 -8.13
C GLY A 69 0.46 -5.67 -6.84
N SER A 70 1.79 -5.62 -6.77
CA SER A 70 2.48 -4.98 -5.66
C SER A 70 3.79 -4.35 -6.13
N ARG A 71 4.24 -3.30 -5.44
CA ARG A 71 5.58 -2.73 -5.61
C ARG A 71 6.11 -2.13 -4.32
N GLU A 72 7.44 -2.14 -4.19
CA GLU A 72 8.13 -1.34 -3.18
C GLU A 72 8.85 -0.17 -3.85
N VAL A 73 8.70 1.00 -3.29
CA VAL A 73 9.33 2.23 -3.80
C VAL A 73 10.20 2.83 -2.71
N VAL A 74 11.47 3.06 -3.02
CA VAL A 74 12.39 3.82 -2.17
C VAL A 74 12.63 5.17 -2.84
N LYS A 75 12.10 6.24 -2.28
CA LYS A 75 12.35 7.59 -2.81
C LYS A 75 13.80 8.01 -2.54
N LYS A 76 14.32 8.95 -3.33
CA LYS A 76 15.65 9.55 -3.15
C LYS A 76 15.87 10.13 -1.74
N SER A 77 14.80 10.48 -1.03
CA SER A 77 14.82 10.92 0.37
C SER A 77 14.99 9.77 1.40
N GLY A 78 15.12 8.52 0.95
CA GLY A 78 15.19 7.34 1.80
C GLY A 78 13.83 6.87 2.32
N ARG A 79 12.72 7.54 2.01
CA ARG A 79 11.37 7.10 2.40
C ARG A 79 10.98 5.87 1.59
N LYS A 80 10.50 4.85 2.30
CA LYS A 80 9.99 3.61 1.71
C LYS A 80 8.46 3.67 1.67
N PHE A 81 7.89 3.16 0.59
CA PHE A 81 6.46 2.97 0.42
C PHE A 81 6.24 1.58 -0.17
N ARG A 82 5.18 0.93 0.25
CA ARG A 82 4.69 -0.28 -0.39
C ARG A 82 3.31 0.02 -0.97
N ASN A 83 3.10 -0.29 -2.23
CA ASN A 83 1.80 -0.24 -2.86
C ASN A 83 1.30 -1.66 -3.11
N GLU A 84 0.02 -1.87 -2.84
CA GLU A 84 -0.72 -3.08 -3.21
C GLU A 84 -1.94 -2.68 -4.02
N LEU A 85 -2.17 -3.38 -5.12
CA LEU A 85 -3.31 -3.15 -5.99
C LEU A 85 -4.31 -4.28 -5.80
N TYR A 86 -5.53 -3.94 -5.44
CA TYR A 86 -6.64 -4.86 -5.31
C TYR A 86 -7.59 -4.66 -6.48
N HIS A 87 -7.96 -5.73 -7.17
CA HIS A 87 -8.92 -5.67 -8.27
C HIS A 87 -10.26 -5.15 -7.75
N PHE A 88 -10.79 -4.10 -8.38
CA PHE A 88 -12.12 -3.56 -8.09
C PHE A 88 -13.10 -3.94 -9.19
N SER A 89 -12.89 -3.43 -10.39
CA SER A 89 -13.68 -3.73 -11.56
C SER A 89 -12.81 -3.90 -12.82
N GLU A 90 -13.43 -4.03 -13.97
CA GLU A 90 -12.76 -4.14 -15.26
C GLU A 90 -12.01 -2.84 -15.59
N GLY A 91 -10.70 -2.82 -15.40
CA GLY A 91 -9.81 -1.67 -15.67
C GLY A 91 -9.61 -0.73 -14.49
N SER A 92 -10.10 -1.08 -13.29
CA SER A 92 -9.85 -0.31 -12.07
C SER A 92 -9.38 -1.16 -10.89
N VAL A 93 -8.68 -0.52 -9.97
CA VAL A 93 -8.10 -1.12 -8.77
C VAL A 93 -8.24 -0.19 -7.56
N VAL A 94 -8.30 -0.78 -6.38
CA VAL A 94 -8.02 -0.04 -5.14
C VAL A 94 -6.53 -0.09 -4.90
N ASN A 95 -5.88 1.05 -4.96
CA ASN A 95 -4.45 1.25 -4.74
C ASN A 95 -4.22 1.59 -3.26
N VAL A 96 -3.67 0.65 -2.53
CA VAL A 96 -3.34 0.82 -1.11
C VAL A 96 -1.86 1.16 -1.00
N THR A 97 -1.57 2.31 -0.43
CA THR A 97 -0.19 2.77 -0.17
C THR A 97 0.10 2.73 1.32
N TYR A 98 1.11 1.96 1.71
CA TYR A 98 1.64 1.90 3.06
C TYR A 98 2.91 2.76 3.15
N ALA A 99 2.85 3.82 3.92
CA ALA A 99 4.00 4.70 4.17
C ALA A 99 4.78 4.25 5.41
N ALA A 100 6.10 4.49 5.40
CA ALA A 100 6.98 4.11 6.51
C ALA A 100 6.67 4.77 7.86
N ASN A 101 5.85 5.83 7.87
CA ASN A 101 5.37 6.48 9.09
C ASN A 101 4.08 5.87 9.65
N GLY A 102 3.59 4.77 9.06
CA GLY A 102 2.36 4.09 9.45
C GLY A 102 1.08 4.68 8.83
N GLN A 103 1.20 5.68 7.95
CA GLN A 103 0.05 6.16 7.19
C GLN A 103 -0.34 5.16 6.09
N ILE A 104 -1.64 5.01 5.89
CA ILE A 104 -2.22 4.22 4.82
C ILE A 104 -3.10 5.14 4.00
N SER A 105 -2.93 5.16 2.69
CA SER A 105 -3.90 5.74 1.75
C SER A 105 -4.54 4.65 0.91
N MET A 106 -5.80 4.85 0.58
CA MET A 106 -6.56 4.01 -0.34
C MET A 106 -7.16 4.93 -1.39
N GLU A 107 -6.88 4.63 -2.64
CA GLU A 107 -7.32 5.39 -3.79
C GLU A 107 -7.91 4.42 -4.82
N LEU A 108 -9.00 4.79 -5.47
CA LEU A 108 -9.55 4.00 -6.56
C LEU A 108 -9.02 4.62 -7.86
N ASP A 109 -8.25 3.84 -8.59
CA ASP A 109 -7.53 4.27 -9.77
C ASP A 109 -7.87 3.38 -10.97
N GLY A 110 -7.92 3.96 -12.15
CA GLY A 110 -7.83 3.21 -13.40
C GLY A 110 -6.41 2.69 -13.62
N VAL A 111 -6.24 1.69 -14.49
CA VAL A 111 -4.93 1.10 -14.77
C VAL A 111 -4.58 1.16 -16.25
N ASP A 112 -3.31 1.43 -16.53
CA ASP A 112 -2.73 1.33 -17.87
C ASP A 112 -1.25 0.91 -17.79
N THR A 113 -0.65 0.58 -18.92
CA THR A 113 0.79 0.28 -19.06
C THR A 113 1.63 1.51 -19.39
N CYS A 114 1.00 2.67 -19.59
CA CYS A 114 1.66 3.93 -19.87
C CYS A 114 1.12 5.05 -18.98
N ASP A 115 1.93 6.08 -18.80
CA ASP A 115 1.51 7.30 -18.10
C ASP A 115 0.58 8.10 -19.00
N ARG A 116 -0.65 8.33 -18.57
CA ARG A 116 -1.64 9.15 -19.25
C ARG A 116 -2.70 9.66 -18.29
N GLU A 117 -3.39 10.71 -18.69
CA GLU A 117 -4.60 11.18 -18.03
C GLU A 117 -5.81 10.32 -18.44
N PRO A 118 -6.84 10.19 -17.59
CA PRO A 118 -8.09 9.56 -17.98
C PRO A 118 -8.85 10.42 -19.01
N SER A 119 -9.63 9.78 -19.88
CA SER A 119 -10.62 10.48 -20.70
C SER A 119 -11.81 10.95 -19.85
N GLU A 120 -12.66 11.80 -20.40
CA GLU A 120 -13.90 12.24 -19.74
C GLU A 120 -14.81 11.04 -19.39
N GLU A 121 -14.91 10.06 -20.29
CA GLU A 121 -15.70 8.85 -20.07
C GLU A 121 -15.10 7.98 -18.94
N GLU A 122 -13.77 7.82 -18.92
CA GLU A 122 -13.06 7.09 -17.86
C GLU A 122 -13.17 7.80 -16.51
N SER A 123 -13.07 9.14 -16.49
CA SER A 123 -13.21 9.93 -15.27
C SER A 123 -14.60 9.78 -14.66
N SER A 124 -15.64 9.76 -15.50
CA SER A 124 -17.02 9.55 -15.04
C SER A 124 -17.23 8.16 -14.46
N VAL A 125 -16.72 7.10 -15.13
CA VAL A 125 -16.80 5.72 -14.63
C VAL A 125 -16.05 5.57 -13.32
N LEU A 126 -14.81 6.09 -13.25
CA LEU A 126 -14.02 6.03 -12.02
C LEU A 126 -14.67 6.80 -10.87
N CYS A 127 -15.35 7.92 -11.15
CA CYS A 127 -16.10 8.66 -10.14
C CYS A 127 -17.26 7.83 -9.56
N ASP A 128 -18.02 7.14 -10.41
CA ASP A 128 -19.10 6.24 -9.96
C ASP A 128 -18.56 5.08 -9.12
N GLU A 129 -17.44 4.47 -9.53
CA GLU A 129 -16.76 3.42 -8.79
C GLU A 129 -16.18 3.92 -7.45
N MET A 130 -15.70 5.19 -7.39
CA MET A 130 -15.28 5.81 -6.12
C MET A 130 -16.45 5.95 -5.14
N VAL A 131 -17.66 6.26 -5.63
CA VAL A 131 -18.86 6.29 -4.78
C VAL A 131 -19.13 4.91 -4.20
N GLU A 132 -19.09 3.87 -5.03
CA GLU A 132 -19.31 2.49 -4.61
C GLU A 132 -18.28 2.04 -3.56
N PHE A 133 -16.99 2.30 -3.81
CA PHE A 133 -15.94 1.99 -2.85
C PHE A 133 -16.08 2.76 -1.53
N CYS A 134 -16.46 4.05 -1.60
CA CYS A 134 -16.72 4.85 -0.39
C CYS A 134 -17.88 4.30 0.45
N ASP A 135 -18.91 3.74 -0.19
CA ASP A 135 -20.04 3.12 0.49
C ASP A 135 -19.65 1.79 1.17
N GLU A 136 -18.66 1.08 0.63
CA GLU A 136 -18.12 -0.15 1.22
C GLU A 136 -17.07 0.09 2.33
N PHE A 137 -16.44 1.26 2.35
CA PHE A 137 -15.34 1.56 3.28
C PHE A 137 -15.70 1.40 4.77
N PRO A 138 -16.92 1.76 5.25
CA PRO A 138 -17.32 1.50 6.64
C PRO A 138 -17.27 0.01 7.04
N GLU A 139 -17.52 -0.89 6.10
CA GLU A 139 -17.40 -2.34 6.36
C GLU A 139 -15.95 -2.77 6.49
N ILE A 140 -15.04 -2.21 5.69
CA ILE A 140 -13.59 -2.41 5.84
C ILE A 140 -13.15 -1.98 7.23
N GLU A 141 -13.54 -0.78 7.68
CA GLU A 141 -13.22 -0.31 9.03
C GLU A 141 -13.77 -1.20 10.14
N ARG A 142 -15.02 -1.64 10.01
CA ARG A 142 -15.64 -2.51 11.00
C ARG A 142 -14.86 -3.80 11.15
N ARG A 143 -14.49 -4.45 10.04
CA ARG A 143 -13.73 -5.71 10.02
C ARG A 143 -12.29 -5.52 10.53
N LEU A 144 -11.63 -4.42 10.20
CA LEU A 144 -10.32 -4.09 10.75
C LEU A 144 -10.38 -3.92 12.26
N LYS A 145 -11.42 -3.24 12.77
CA LYS A 145 -11.64 -3.07 14.20
C LYS A 145 -11.85 -4.42 14.93
N GLU A 146 -12.53 -5.37 14.31
CA GLU A 146 -12.69 -6.73 14.85
C GLU A 146 -11.35 -7.47 14.96
N LYS A 147 -10.39 -7.15 14.10
CA LYS A 147 -9.00 -7.64 14.17
C LYS A 147 -8.12 -6.82 15.13
N GLY A 148 -8.67 -5.84 15.84
CA GLY A 148 -7.94 -4.95 16.75
C GLY A 148 -7.21 -3.80 16.06
N VAL A 149 -7.39 -3.61 14.76
CA VAL A 149 -6.83 -2.48 14.00
C VAL A 149 -7.83 -1.34 14.01
N VAL A 150 -7.49 -0.25 14.69
CA VAL A 150 -8.33 0.95 14.78
C VAL A 150 -7.70 2.06 13.97
N LEU A 151 -8.39 2.50 12.91
CA LEU A 151 -7.97 3.63 12.11
C LEU A 151 -8.21 4.93 12.89
N MET A 152 -7.12 5.53 13.36
CA MET A 152 -7.16 6.79 14.09
C MET A 152 -6.73 7.93 13.17
N ASN A 153 -7.25 9.13 13.42
CA ASN A 153 -6.86 10.34 12.71
C ASN A 153 -7.06 10.25 11.19
N ARG A 154 -8.28 10.02 10.74
CA ARG A 154 -8.60 10.18 9.32
C ARG A 154 -8.21 11.59 8.89
N ILE A 155 -7.15 11.70 8.11
CA ILE A 155 -6.56 12.99 7.72
C ILE A 155 -7.39 13.63 6.63
N SER A 156 -7.89 12.85 5.68
CA SER A 156 -8.84 13.30 4.67
C SER A 156 -9.63 12.13 4.07
N MET A 157 -10.92 12.33 3.87
CA MET A 157 -11.70 11.62 2.85
C MET A 157 -12.08 12.66 1.82
N LEU A 158 -11.50 12.60 0.63
CA LEU A 158 -11.95 13.42 -0.47
C LEU A 158 -13.28 12.86 -0.98
N PRO A 159 -14.26 13.71 -1.28
CA PRO A 159 -15.50 13.23 -1.87
C PRO A 159 -15.20 12.67 -3.27
N PRO A 160 -15.95 11.63 -3.72
CA PRO A 160 -15.85 11.16 -5.10
C PRO A 160 -16.09 12.31 -6.08
N ALA A 161 -15.15 12.53 -7.00
CA ALA A 161 -15.28 13.54 -8.03
C ALA A 161 -14.39 13.18 -9.23
N GLU A 162 -14.84 13.51 -10.43
CA GLU A 162 -14.11 13.25 -11.68
C GLU A 162 -12.71 13.89 -11.70
N GLU A 163 -12.52 15.01 -11.00
CA GLU A 163 -11.22 15.70 -10.88
C GLU A 163 -10.17 14.89 -10.11
N TYR A 164 -10.57 13.89 -9.34
CA TYR A 164 -9.67 12.98 -8.62
C TYR A 164 -9.43 11.66 -9.36
N ALA A 165 -10.09 11.45 -10.49
CA ALA A 165 -9.86 10.28 -11.31
C ALA A 165 -8.43 10.29 -11.87
N GLN A 166 -7.72 9.19 -11.73
CA GLN A 166 -6.37 9.02 -12.25
C GLN A 166 -6.17 7.63 -12.84
N ILE A 167 -5.22 7.54 -13.75
CA ILE A 167 -4.76 6.28 -14.33
C ILE A 167 -3.35 6.02 -13.79
N ILE A 168 -3.17 4.87 -13.16
CA ILE A 168 -1.84 4.46 -12.71
C ILE A 168 -1.15 3.57 -13.74
N ASN A 169 0.14 3.84 -13.94
CA ASN A 169 0.99 3.00 -14.77
C ASN A 169 1.46 1.77 -13.97
N VAL A 170 0.97 0.60 -14.36
CA VAL A 170 1.26 -0.67 -13.66
C VAL A 170 2.50 -1.39 -14.17
N SER A 171 3.24 -0.83 -15.15
CA SER A 171 4.45 -1.46 -15.71
C SER A 171 5.56 -1.67 -14.66
N GLY A 172 5.58 -0.87 -13.59
CA GLY A 172 6.52 -0.96 -12.48
C GLY A 172 6.06 -1.84 -11.32
N PHE A 173 4.91 -2.51 -11.45
CA PHE A 173 4.39 -3.42 -10.43
C PHE A 173 4.72 -4.88 -10.74
N ASN A 174 4.89 -5.67 -9.70
CA ASN A 174 4.92 -7.12 -9.78
C ASN A 174 3.48 -7.62 -9.85
N MET A 175 2.95 -7.79 -11.06
CA MET A 175 1.57 -8.23 -11.28
C MET A 175 1.46 -9.74 -11.06
N THR A 176 0.47 -10.17 -10.26
CA THR A 176 0.19 -11.59 -9.97
C THR A 176 -0.64 -12.23 -11.08
N ASP A 177 -1.57 -11.46 -11.68
CA ASP A 177 -2.37 -11.89 -12.84
C ASP A 177 -2.27 -10.81 -13.93
N LYS A 178 -1.36 -11.03 -14.89
CA LYS A 178 -1.14 -10.09 -16.00
C LYS A 178 -2.26 -10.08 -17.03
N VAL A 179 -3.16 -11.06 -17.00
CA VAL A 179 -4.02 -11.36 -18.14
C VAL A 179 -5.32 -10.55 -18.11
N ASP A 180 -6.01 -10.43 -16.98
CA ASP A 180 -7.37 -9.87 -16.99
C ASP A 180 -7.43 -8.34 -16.92
N VAL A 181 -6.61 -7.71 -16.08
CA VAL A 181 -6.65 -6.25 -15.87
C VAL A 181 -6.13 -5.48 -17.10
N LEU A 182 -5.09 -6.01 -17.78
CA LEU A 182 -4.45 -5.34 -18.92
C LEU A 182 -5.10 -5.68 -20.26
N GLU A 183 -5.61 -6.88 -20.46
CA GLU A 183 -6.31 -7.26 -21.72
C GLU A 183 -7.59 -6.45 -21.88
N THR A 184 -8.24 -6.07 -20.80
CA THR A 184 -9.50 -5.34 -20.81
C THR A 184 -9.29 -3.88 -21.13
N ALA A 185 -8.26 -3.21 -20.56
CA ALA A 185 -7.88 -1.86 -20.93
C ALA A 185 -7.51 -1.76 -22.42
N SER A 186 -6.78 -2.76 -22.95
CA SER A 186 -6.41 -2.85 -24.37
C SER A 186 -7.62 -3.07 -25.30
N LYS A 187 -8.63 -3.84 -24.88
CA LYS A 187 -9.86 -4.07 -25.65
C LYS A 187 -10.72 -2.81 -25.72
N LYS A 188 -10.90 -2.08 -24.60
CA LYS A 188 -11.61 -0.78 -24.58
C LYS A 188 -10.97 0.24 -25.52
N GLN A 189 -9.65 0.39 -25.51
CA GLN A 189 -8.94 1.30 -26.45
C GLN A 189 -9.17 0.93 -27.92
N THR A 190 -9.22 -0.37 -28.23
CA THR A 190 -9.43 -0.84 -29.61
C THR A 190 -10.87 -0.62 -30.06
N GLU A 191 -11.85 -0.72 -29.18
CA GLU A 191 -13.26 -0.46 -29.47
C GLU A 191 -13.54 1.05 -29.62
N THR A 192 -13.00 1.89 -28.75
CA THR A 192 -13.11 3.36 -28.85
C THR A 192 -12.48 3.86 -30.14
N ARG A 193 -11.29 3.40 -30.53
CA ARG A 193 -10.68 3.71 -31.82
C ARG A 193 -11.51 3.28 -33.01
N LYS A 194 -12.16 2.11 -32.97
CA LYS A 194 -13.05 1.63 -34.05
C LYS A 194 -14.34 2.44 -34.13
N GLN A 195 -14.85 2.97 -33.03
CA GLN A 195 -16.04 3.82 -33.04
C GLN A 195 -15.73 5.23 -33.59
N VAL A 196 -14.58 5.82 -33.25
CA VAL A 196 -14.12 7.12 -33.80
C VAL A 196 -13.92 7.01 -35.32
N LEU A 197 -13.26 5.95 -35.82
CA LEU A 197 -13.04 5.74 -37.26
C LEU A 197 -14.32 5.42 -38.04
N ARG A 198 -15.45 5.11 -37.41
CA ARG A 198 -16.75 4.89 -38.07
C ARG A 198 -17.63 6.13 -38.11
N LYS A 199 -17.26 7.20 -37.41
CA LYS A 199 -17.99 8.48 -37.38
C LYS A 199 -17.40 9.57 -38.33
N GLU A 200 -16.24 9.30 -38.96
CA GLU A 200 -15.68 10.08 -40.07
C GLU A 200 -16.11 9.45 -41.43
#